data_a3ba1e2020a871abb72fc2be5bab2a2e
#
_entry.id   a3ba1e2020a871abb72fc2be5bab2a2e
#
_cell.length_a   1.000
_cell.length_b   1.000
_cell.length_c   1.000
_cell.angle_alpha   90.00
_cell.angle_beta   90.00
_cell.angle_gamma   90.00
#
_symmetry.space_group_name_H-M   'P 1'
#
loop_
_entity.id
_entity.type
_entity.pdbx_description
1 polymer ?
#
loop_
_entity_poly.entity_id
_entity_poly.type
_entity_poly.pdbx_seq_one_letter_code
_entity_poly.pdbx_strand_id
1 'polypeptide(L)'
;MGLGASFILVFLSLFRVVILGRELEIEEYGDVIIALNFFQIILLFLRPGISDLLYRFLSDSEQKKSNEFASSLITFSLYLSLACAFVIGGLILGIGKWLAASFYETREIYILLVVLLPVYLVDQFSESGSTLLRIRDKFAFVVFPPVLGTFLSLCWIWYAKSSGTLNPYHAVMAIGAGQL
;
A
#
# COMPACT_ATOMS: atom_id res chain seq x y z
N MET A 1 16.94 -1.03 -7.91
CA MET A 1 16.44 0.36 -7.73
C MET A 1 17.63 1.29 -7.78
N GLY A 2 17.56 2.39 -8.54
CA GLY A 2 18.63 3.40 -8.51
C GLY A 2 18.65 4.07 -7.15
N LEU A 3 19.82 4.14 -6.50
CA LEU A 3 20.03 4.77 -5.18
C LEU A 3 19.31 6.14 -5.08
N GLY A 4 19.35 6.93 -6.15
CA GLY A 4 18.72 8.25 -6.17
C GLY A 4 17.18 8.23 -5.95
N ALA A 5 16.47 7.29 -6.57
CA ALA A 5 15.01 7.19 -6.42
C ALA A 5 14.61 6.77 -5.00
N SER A 6 15.38 5.87 -4.38
CA SER A 6 15.15 5.48 -2.98
C SER A 6 15.38 6.66 -2.03
N PHE A 7 16.40 7.48 -2.26
CA PHE A 7 16.63 8.69 -1.49
C PHE A 7 15.48 9.69 -1.59
N ILE A 8 14.96 9.91 -2.81
CA ILE A 8 13.82 10.80 -3.03
C ILE A 8 12.59 10.29 -2.26
N LEU A 9 12.28 9.00 -2.35
CA LEU A 9 11.15 8.40 -1.65
C LEU A 9 11.27 8.54 -0.13
N VAL A 10 12.44 8.25 0.43
CA VAL A 10 12.69 8.40 1.87
C VAL A 10 12.52 9.86 2.30
N PHE A 11 13.09 10.79 1.55
CA PHE A 11 12.99 12.21 1.86
C PHE A 11 11.53 12.71 1.81
N LEU A 12 10.79 12.37 0.75
CA LEU A 12 9.38 12.74 0.62
C LEU A 12 8.53 12.12 1.74
N SER A 13 8.81 10.87 2.11
CA SER A 13 8.10 10.18 3.19
C SER A 13 8.37 10.81 4.55
N LEU A 14 9.62 11.18 4.85
CA LEU A 14 9.97 11.90 6.07
C LEU A 14 9.27 13.26 6.13
N PHE A 15 9.26 14.00 5.02
CA PHE A 15 8.62 15.30 4.97
C PHE A 15 7.10 15.18 5.24
N ARG A 16 6.46 14.14 4.68
CA ARG A 16 5.05 13.83 4.94
C ARG A 16 4.78 13.56 6.42
N VAL A 17 5.59 12.71 7.06
CA VAL A 17 5.46 12.39 8.49
C VAL A 17 5.61 13.64 9.36
N VAL A 18 6.57 14.50 9.06
CA VAL A 18 6.78 15.76 9.81
C VAL A 18 5.59 16.71 9.67
N ILE A 19 5.01 16.85 8.48
CA ILE A 19 3.83 17.69 8.28
C ILE A 19 2.66 17.14 9.09
N LEU A 20 2.35 15.85 8.96
CA LEU A 20 1.23 15.24 9.67
C LEU A 20 1.38 15.31 11.19
N GLY A 21 2.59 15.07 11.71
CA GLY A 21 2.86 15.15 13.15
C GLY A 21 2.82 16.58 13.72
N ARG A 22 2.82 17.61 12.86
CA ARG A 22 2.67 19.01 13.30
C ARG A 22 1.23 19.52 13.22
N GLU A 23 0.45 18.95 12.32
CA GLU A 23 -0.88 19.48 11.97
C GLU A 23 -2.02 18.69 12.61
N LEU A 24 -1.81 17.41 12.91
CA LEU A 24 -2.78 16.59 13.64
C LEU A 24 -2.56 16.72 15.15
N GLU A 25 -3.63 16.60 15.91
CA GLU A 25 -3.54 16.43 17.35
C GLU A 25 -2.82 15.14 17.71
N ILE A 26 -2.19 15.08 18.88
CA ILE A 26 -1.36 13.93 19.30
C ILE A 26 -2.18 12.64 19.29
N GLU A 27 -3.44 12.70 19.74
CA GLU A 27 -4.35 11.55 19.75
C GLU A 27 -4.70 11.08 18.34
N GLU A 28 -5.09 12.02 17.45
CA GLU A 28 -5.41 11.73 16.05
C GLU A 28 -4.21 11.12 15.29
N TYR A 29 -3.03 11.69 15.49
CA TYR A 29 -1.80 11.15 14.90
C TYR A 29 -1.50 9.75 15.44
N GLY A 30 -1.71 9.52 16.73
CA GLY A 30 -1.60 8.22 17.37
C GLY A 30 -2.50 7.17 16.71
N ASP A 31 -3.77 7.49 16.50
CA ASP A 31 -4.76 6.60 15.87
C ASP A 31 -4.37 6.26 14.42
N VAL A 32 -3.88 7.24 13.66
CA VAL A 32 -3.37 7.01 12.30
C VAL A 32 -2.20 6.02 12.30
N ILE A 33 -1.22 6.20 13.20
CA ILE A 33 -0.06 5.31 13.29
C ILE A 33 -0.47 3.90 13.74
N ILE A 34 -1.36 3.78 14.71
CA ILE A 34 -1.90 2.49 15.16
C ILE A 34 -2.61 1.77 14.02
N ALA A 35 -3.51 2.47 13.30
CA ALA A 35 -4.25 1.89 12.18
C ALA A 35 -3.30 1.41 11.07
N LEU A 36 -2.28 2.20 10.72
CA LEU A 36 -1.28 1.82 9.72
C LEU A 36 -0.44 0.62 10.15
N ASN A 37 0.05 0.60 11.40
CA ASN A 37 0.84 -0.51 11.91
C ASN A 37 0.02 -1.81 11.98
N PHE A 38 -1.22 -1.72 12.46
CA PHE A 38 -2.13 -2.86 12.51
C PHE A 38 -2.41 -3.41 11.10
N PHE A 39 -2.64 -2.52 10.15
CA PHE A 39 -2.83 -2.89 8.76
C PHE A 39 -1.58 -3.57 8.17
N GLN A 40 -0.38 -3.06 8.44
CA GLN A 40 0.89 -3.66 8.02
C GLN A 40 1.11 -5.06 8.63
N ILE A 41 0.72 -5.28 9.88
CA ILE A 41 0.78 -6.60 10.51
C ILE A 41 -0.13 -7.59 9.77
N ILE A 42 -1.37 -7.21 9.47
CA ILE A 42 -2.29 -8.05 8.69
C ILE A 42 -1.68 -8.39 7.33
N LEU A 43 -1.10 -7.40 6.65
CA LEU A 43 -0.45 -7.60 5.35
C LEU A 43 0.73 -8.56 5.44
N LEU A 44 1.55 -8.47 6.48
CA LEU A 44 2.71 -9.34 6.68
C LEU A 44 2.32 -10.83 6.72
N PHE A 45 1.20 -11.15 7.38
CA PHE A 45 0.71 -12.52 7.47
C PHE A 45 0.01 -13.02 6.21
N LEU A 46 -0.61 -12.13 5.45
CA LEU A 46 -1.46 -12.46 4.31
C LEU A 46 -0.84 -12.12 2.95
N ARG A 47 0.40 -11.63 2.93
CA ARG A 47 1.15 -11.35 1.69
C ARG A 47 2.01 -12.56 1.33
N PRO A 48 1.52 -13.48 0.50
CA PRO A 48 2.15 -14.79 0.28
C PRO A 48 3.35 -14.74 -0.67
N GLY A 49 4.18 -13.72 -0.67
CA GLY A 49 5.38 -13.66 -1.52
C GLY A 49 5.13 -13.94 -3.02
N ILE A 50 3.93 -13.62 -3.50
CA ILE A 50 3.49 -13.89 -4.88
C ILE A 50 4.43 -13.26 -5.89
N SER A 51 4.94 -12.07 -5.60
CA SER A 51 5.89 -11.34 -6.43
C SER A 51 7.19 -12.10 -6.63
N ASP A 52 7.71 -12.72 -5.57
CA ASP A 52 8.97 -13.47 -5.62
C ASP A 52 8.79 -14.78 -6.39
N LEU A 53 7.65 -15.45 -6.21
CA LEU A 53 7.29 -16.62 -6.98
C LEU A 53 7.12 -16.28 -8.46
N LEU A 54 6.38 -15.25 -8.78
CA LEU A 54 6.20 -14.75 -10.14
C LEU A 54 7.56 -14.42 -10.78
N TYR A 55 8.41 -13.69 -10.06
CA TYR A 55 9.73 -13.32 -10.57
C TYR A 55 10.55 -14.55 -10.95
N ARG A 56 10.62 -15.57 -10.08
CA ARG A 56 11.36 -16.80 -10.34
C ARG A 56 10.81 -17.57 -11.54
N PHE A 57 9.52 -17.83 -11.57
CA PHE A 57 8.89 -18.64 -12.61
C PHE A 57 8.79 -17.92 -13.96
N LEU A 58 8.57 -16.61 -13.98
CA LEU A 58 8.53 -15.85 -15.22
C LEU A 58 9.92 -15.65 -15.82
N SER A 59 10.94 -15.44 -15.00
CA SER A 59 12.33 -15.38 -15.48
C SER A 59 12.73 -16.69 -16.17
N ASP A 60 12.35 -17.84 -15.61
CA ASP A 60 12.57 -19.17 -16.22
C ASP A 60 11.75 -19.36 -17.51
N SER A 61 10.52 -18.85 -17.57
CA SER A 61 9.64 -19.01 -18.74
C SER A 61 10.07 -18.12 -19.91
N GLU A 62 10.60 -16.93 -19.66
CA GLU A 62 11.19 -16.08 -20.71
C GLU A 62 12.41 -16.74 -21.35
N GLN A 63 13.25 -17.42 -20.56
CA GLN A 63 14.37 -18.22 -21.10
C GLN A 63 13.90 -19.38 -21.99
N LYS A 64 12.75 -19.99 -21.66
CA LYS A 64 12.16 -21.11 -22.42
C LYS A 64 11.20 -20.68 -23.53
N LYS A 65 10.98 -19.37 -23.75
CA LYS A 65 10.05 -18.79 -24.76
C LYS A 65 8.62 -19.35 -24.72
N SER A 66 8.11 -19.76 -23.58
CA SER A 66 6.74 -20.28 -23.41
C SER A 66 5.78 -19.18 -22.99
N ASN A 67 5.18 -18.51 -23.98
CA ASN A 67 4.21 -17.43 -23.74
C ASN A 67 2.93 -17.91 -23.03
N GLU A 68 2.49 -19.15 -23.27
CA GLU A 68 1.29 -19.72 -22.65
C GLU A 68 1.47 -19.91 -21.15
N PHE A 69 2.63 -20.43 -20.75
CA PHE A 69 2.94 -20.63 -19.34
C PHE A 69 3.04 -19.28 -18.58
N ALA A 70 3.68 -18.29 -19.18
CA ALA A 70 3.77 -16.94 -18.62
C ALA A 70 2.38 -16.31 -18.42
N SER A 71 1.50 -16.42 -19.41
CA SER A 71 0.12 -15.93 -19.33
C SER A 71 -0.68 -16.61 -18.22
N SER A 72 -0.56 -17.93 -18.09
CA SER A 72 -1.23 -18.71 -17.03
C SER A 72 -0.75 -18.30 -15.63
N LEU A 73 0.56 -18.08 -15.45
CA LEU A 73 1.14 -17.62 -14.19
C LEU A 73 0.63 -16.23 -13.78
N ILE A 74 0.56 -15.30 -14.72
CA ILE A 74 0.05 -13.95 -14.48
C ILE A 74 -1.40 -14.02 -14.05
N THR A 75 -2.21 -14.77 -14.78
CA THR A 75 -3.63 -14.96 -14.48
C THR A 75 -3.82 -15.60 -13.09
N PHE A 76 -3.05 -16.62 -12.77
CA PHE A 76 -3.07 -17.26 -11.44
C PHE A 76 -2.70 -16.27 -10.33
N SER A 77 -1.66 -15.46 -10.54
CA SER A 77 -1.25 -14.46 -9.54
C SER A 77 -2.33 -13.40 -9.29
N LEU A 78 -3.02 -12.96 -10.34
CA LEU A 78 -4.14 -12.01 -10.20
C LEU A 78 -5.29 -12.61 -9.39
N TYR A 79 -5.68 -13.87 -9.67
CA TYR A 79 -6.71 -14.55 -8.88
C TYR A 79 -6.28 -14.74 -7.42
N LEU A 80 -5.04 -15.11 -7.18
CA LEU A 80 -4.52 -15.28 -5.83
C LEU A 80 -4.48 -13.94 -5.07
N SER A 81 -4.03 -12.86 -5.72
CA SER A 81 -4.06 -11.50 -5.15
C SER A 81 -5.49 -11.06 -4.82
N LEU A 82 -6.43 -11.34 -5.71
CA LEU A 82 -7.84 -11.03 -5.48
C LEU A 82 -8.41 -11.84 -4.30
N ALA A 83 -8.10 -13.13 -4.22
CA ALA A 83 -8.53 -13.98 -3.10
C ALA A 83 -7.96 -13.47 -1.76
N CYS A 84 -6.67 -13.13 -1.70
CA CYS A 84 -6.06 -12.53 -0.52
C CYS A 84 -6.74 -11.20 -0.15
N ALA A 85 -7.07 -10.37 -1.12
CA ALA A 85 -7.76 -9.10 -0.89
C ALA A 85 -9.15 -9.31 -0.29
N PHE A 86 -9.90 -10.30 -0.74
CA PHE A 86 -11.19 -10.67 -0.14
C PHE A 86 -11.04 -11.20 1.30
N VAL A 87 -10.03 -12.02 1.56
CA VAL A 87 -9.76 -12.54 2.92
C VAL A 87 -9.42 -11.38 3.86
N ILE A 88 -8.52 -10.48 3.45
CA ILE A 88 -8.14 -9.31 4.26
C ILE A 88 -9.34 -8.38 4.48
N GLY A 89 -10.08 -8.08 3.43
CA GLY A 89 -11.30 -7.28 3.53
C GLY A 89 -12.31 -7.91 4.49
N GLY A 90 -12.56 -9.21 4.38
CA GLY A 90 -13.43 -9.96 5.27
C GLY A 90 -12.97 -9.96 6.73
N LEU A 91 -11.65 -10.10 6.97
CA LEU A 91 -11.07 -10.01 8.31
C LEU A 91 -11.24 -8.60 8.91
N ILE A 92 -10.94 -7.55 8.15
CA ILE A 92 -11.08 -6.18 8.64
C ILE A 92 -12.55 -5.86 8.92
N LEU A 93 -13.46 -6.20 8.02
CA LEU A 93 -14.89 -5.93 8.21
C LEU A 93 -15.53 -6.80 9.30
N GLY A 94 -15.11 -8.07 9.44
CA GLY A 94 -15.68 -9.02 10.42
C GLY A 94 -15.09 -8.84 11.81
N ILE A 95 -13.77 -8.89 11.92
CA ILE A 95 -13.06 -8.93 13.21
C ILE A 95 -12.54 -7.53 13.60
N GLY A 96 -12.29 -6.65 12.64
CA GLY A 96 -11.68 -5.33 12.89
C GLY A 96 -12.48 -4.48 13.88
N LYS A 97 -13.80 -4.54 13.81
CA LYS A 97 -14.67 -3.82 14.76
C LYS A 97 -14.52 -4.35 16.20
N TRP A 98 -14.44 -5.66 16.35
CA TRP A 98 -14.23 -6.29 17.67
C TRP A 98 -12.83 -6.00 18.21
N LEU A 99 -11.80 -6.06 17.36
CA LEU A 99 -10.42 -5.73 17.74
C LEU A 99 -10.30 -4.26 18.16
N ALA A 100 -10.85 -3.33 17.38
CA ALA A 100 -10.82 -1.91 17.73
C ALA A 100 -11.51 -1.63 19.06
N ALA A 101 -12.67 -2.24 19.32
CA ALA A 101 -13.38 -2.08 20.57
C ALA A 101 -12.67 -2.73 21.78
N SER A 102 -11.98 -3.87 21.57
CA SER A 102 -11.34 -4.61 22.67
C SER A 102 -9.98 -4.08 23.07
N PHE A 103 -9.22 -3.50 22.13
CA PHE A 103 -7.84 -3.09 22.37
C PHE A 103 -7.64 -1.58 22.48
N TYR A 104 -8.50 -0.78 21.83
CA TYR A 104 -8.27 0.66 21.70
C TYR A 104 -9.42 1.53 22.18
N GLU A 105 -10.55 0.94 22.58
CA GLU A 105 -11.78 1.64 23.05
C GLU A 105 -12.31 2.70 22.06
N THR A 106 -11.68 2.87 20.88
CA THR A 106 -12.00 3.89 19.89
C THR A 106 -12.56 3.28 18.62
N ARG A 107 -13.73 3.76 18.21
CA ARG A 107 -14.37 3.37 16.94
C ARG A 107 -13.59 3.93 15.73
N GLU A 108 -12.81 4.95 15.93
CA GLU A 108 -12.09 5.67 14.87
C GLU A 108 -11.08 4.81 14.16
N ILE A 109 -10.30 4.00 14.90
CA ILE A 109 -9.32 3.07 14.32
C ILE A 109 -9.98 2.10 13.34
N TYR A 110 -11.18 1.59 13.66
CA TYR A 110 -11.90 0.72 12.73
C TYR A 110 -12.24 1.43 11.42
N ILE A 111 -12.71 2.67 11.49
CA ILE A 111 -13.04 3.45 10.29
C ILE A 111 -11.78 3.72 9.46
N LEU A 112 -10.66 4.05 10.10
CA LEU A 112 -9.38 4.23 9.42
C LEU A 112 -8.92 2.95 8.70
N LEU A 113 -9.10 1.77 9.31
CA LEU A 113 -8.83 0.48 8.68
C LEU A 113 -9.71 0.23 7.45
N VAL A 114 -10.99 0.57 7.53
CA VAL A 114 -11.92 0.45 6.39
C VAL A 114 -11.53 1.40 5.26
N VAL A 115 -11.08 2.61 5.58
CA VAL A 115 -10.59 3.60 4.60
C VAL A 115 -9.32 3.11 3.88
N LEU A 116 -8.49 2.28 4.52
CA LEU A 116 -7.29 1.68 3.91
C LEU A 116 -7.60 0.55 2.92
N LEU A 117 -8.77 -0.08 2.98
CA LEU A 117 -9.11 -1.21 2.10
C LEU A 117 -9.02 -0.90 0.61
N PRO A 118 -9.58 0.20 0.07
CA PRO A 118 -9.45 0.54 -1.34
C PRO A 118 -8.00 0.73 -1.77
N VAL A 119 -7.19 1.36 -0.92
CA VAL A 119 -5.76 1.57 -1.16
C VAL A 119 -5.04 0.23 -1.30
N TYR A 120 -5.33 -0.70 -0.40
CA TYR A 120 -4.77 -2.04 -0.44
C TYR A 120 -5.17 -2.82 -1.71
N LEU A 121 -6.42 -2.73 -2.14
CA LEU A 121 -6.86 -3.36 -3.39
C LEU A 121 -6.02 -2.88 -4.58
N VAL A 122 -5.80 -1.56 -4.67
CA VAL A 122 -4.97 -0.98 -5.74
C VAL A 122 -3.52 -1.44 -5.63
N ASP A 123 -2.94 -1.50 -4.42
CA ASP A 123 -1.58 -1.98 -4.17
C ASP A 123 -1.38 -3.43 -4.64
N GLN A 124 -2.32 -4.32 -4.37
CA GLN A 124 -2.25 -5.72 -4.77
C GLN A 124 -2.20 -5.89 -6.30
N PHE A 125 -2.96 -5.11 -7.05
CA PHE A 125 -2.88 -5.12 -8.52
C PHE A 125 -1.58 -4.50 -9.03
N SER A 126 -1.12 -3.43 -8.41
CA SER A 126 0.13 -2.74 -8.74
C SER A 126 1.36 -3.63 -8.57
N GLU A 127 1.39 -4.47 -7.53
CA GLU A 127 2.51 -5.37 -7.23
C GLU A 127 2.76 -6.39 -8.36
N SER A 128 1.70 -7.02 -8.85
CA SER A 128 1.80 -7.95 -9.98
C SER A 128 2.30 -7.27 -11.26
N GLY A 129 1.81 -6.06 -11.54
CA GLY A 129 2.28 -5.25 -12.67
C GLY A 129 3.74 -4.82 -12.54
N SER A 130 4.16 -4.42 -11.35
CA SER A 130 5.55 -4.01 -11.08
C SER A 130 6.55 -5.16 -11.27
N THR A 131 6.15 -6.38 -10.91
CA THR A 131 6.98 -7.58 -11.11
C THR A 131 7.22 -7.87 -12.58
N LEU A 132 6.19 -7.75 -13.42
CA LEU A 132 6.31 -7.90 -14.88
C LEU A 132 7.24 -6.85 -15.49
N LEU A 133 7.15 -5.60 -15.04
CA LEU A 133 8.01 -4.53 -15.51
C LEU A 133 9.48 -4.73 -15.10
N ARG A 134 9.73 -5.31 -13.91
CA ARG A 134 11.08 -5.67 -13.44
C ARG A 134 11.71 -6.74 -14.31
N ILE A 135 10.96 -7.78 -14.69
CA ILE A 135 11.45 -8.86 -15.55
C ILE A 135 11.85 -8.34 -16.92
N ARG A 136 11.13 -7.34 -17.44
CA ARG A 136 11.42 -6.69 -18.74
C ARG A 136 12.45 -5.56 -18.66
N ASP A 137 13.20 -5.45 -17.57
CA ASP A 137 14.20 -4.39 -17.30
C ASP A 137 13.67 -2.96 -17.41
N LYS A 138 12.35 -2.79 -17.31
CA LYS A 138 11.69 -1.47 -17.33
C LYS A 138 11.63 -0.84 -15.95
N PHE A 139 12.76 -0.75 -15.26
CA PHE A 139 12.85 -0.25 -13.88
C PHE A 139 12.32 1.17 -13.68
N ALA A 140 12.44 2.03 -14.67
CA ALA A 140 11.92 3.39 -14.59
C ALA A 140 10.40 3.41 -14.34
N PHE A 141 9.66 2.51 -15.01
CA PHE A 141 8.20 2.40 -14.85
C PHE A 141 7.79 1.76 -13.52
N VAL A 142 8.69 1.06 -12.84
CA VAL A 142 8.44 0.51 -11.49
C VAL A 142 8.65 1.57 -10.41
N VAL A 143 9.60 2.47 -10.61
CA VAL A 143 9.98 3.49 -9.62
C VAL A 143 9.14 4.75 -9.73
N PHE A 144 8.72 5.11 -10.94
CA PHE A 144 7.98 6.35 -11.19
C PHE A 144 6.64 6.42 -10.45
N PRO A 145 5.76 5.39 -10.46
CA PRO A 145 4.48 5.44 -9.76
C PRO A 145 4.59 5.72 -8.25
N PRO A 146 5.43 5.02 -7.46
CA PRO A 146 5.58 5.32 -6.03
C PRO A 146 6.09 6.75 -5.76
N VAL A 147 7.02 7.25 -6.58
CA VAL A 147 7.50 8.64 -6.45
C VAL A 147 6.38 9.63 -6.73
N LEU A 148 5.65 9.42 -7.82
CA LEU A 148 4.52 10.27 -8.20
C LEU A 148 3.39 10.18 -7.15
N GLY A 149 3.05 8.99 -6.67
CA GLY A 149 2.05 8.76 -5.63
C GLY A 149 2.40 9.49 -4.34
N THR A 150 3.66 9.38 -3.88
CA THR A 150 4.14 10.09 -2.69
C THR A 150 4.11 11.60 -2.88
N PHE A 151 4.49 12.10 -4.06
CA PHE A 151 4.42 13.53 -4.37
C PHE A 151 2.97 14.04 -4.38
N LEU A 152 2.06 13.33 -5.03
CA LEU A 152 0.63 13.68 -5.06
C LEU A 152 0.02 13.64 -3.66
N SER A 153 0.42 12.69 -2.82
CA SER A 153 -0.04 12.62 -1.43
C SER A 153 0.41 13.84 -0.62
N LEU A 154 1.62 14.33 -0.83
CA LEU A 154 2.10 15.57 -0.22
C LEU A 154 1.32 16.80 -0.70
N CYS A 155 1.06 16.90 -2.00
CA CYS A 155 0.22 17.96 -2.56
C CYS A 155 -1.19 17.93 -1.96
N TRP A 156 -1.77 16.74 -1.77
CA TRP A 156 -3.07 16.55 -1.14
C TRP A 156 -3.08 17.00 0.32
N ILE A 157 -2.09 16.60 1.12
CA ILE A 157 -1.94 17.03 2.51
C ILE A 157 -1.80 18.55 2.60
N TRP A 158 -0.98 19.13 1.72
CA TRP A 158 -0.80 20.59 1.66
C TRP A 158 -2.10 21.31 1.33
N TYR A 159 -2.86 20.81 0.37
CA TYR A 159 -4.18 21.35 0.01
C TYR A 159 -5.17 21.22 1.17
N ALA A 160 -5.28 20.05 1.79
CA ALA A 160 -6.17 19.81 2.94
C ALA A 160 -5.81 20.70 4.13
N LYS A 161 -4.50 20.93 4.37
CA LYS A 161 -4.03 21.89 5.37
C LYS A 161 -4.46 23.31 5.04
N SER A 162 -4.24 23.77 3.81
CA SER A 162 -4.57 25.15 3.40
C SER A 162 -6.07 25.44 3.43
N SER A 163 -6.91 24.44 3.23
CA SER A 163 -8.37 24.51 3.31
C SER A 163 -8.92 24.32 4.73
N GLY A 164 -8.08 24.01 5.72
CA GLY A 164 -8.49 23.74 7.10
C GLY A 164 -9.31 22.46 7.26
N THR A 165 -9.24 21.54 6.28
CA THR A 165 -10.02 20.28 6.27
C THR A 165 -9.17 19.07 6.61
N LEU A 166 -7.90 19.25 7.03
CA LEU A 166 -7.01 18.15 7.35
C LEU A 166 -7.56 17.40 8.58
N ASN A 167 -7.76 16.11 8.42
CA ASN A 167 -8.24 15.20 9.46
C ASN A 167 -7.54 13.84 9.34
N PRO A 168 -7.68 12.92 10.33
CA PRO A 168 -7.03 11.59 10.31
C PRO A 168 -7.33 10.78 9.05
N TYR A 169 -8.52 10.89 8.48
CA TYR A 169 -8.90 10.16 7.26
C TYR A 169 -8.10 10.62 6.04
N HIS A 170 -7.90 11.94 5.89
CA HIS A 170 -7.04 12.48 4.83
C HIS A 170 -5.60 12.04 5.00
N ALA A 171 -5.10 11.97 6.24
CA ALA A 171 -3.76 11.50 6.53
C ALA A 171 -3.55 10.03 6.14
N VAL A 172 -4.48 9.16 6.54
CA VAL A 172 -4.43 7.72 6.22
C VAL A 172 -4.51 7.48 4.71
N MET A 173 -5.43 8.16 4.02
CA MET A 173 -5.55 8.06 2.55
C MET A 173 -4.28 8.55 1.84
N ALA A 174 -3.70 9.66 2.29
CA ALA A 174 -2.47 10.20 1.71
C ALA A 174 -1.27 9.26 1.95
N ILE A 175 -1.15 8.67 3.14
CA ILE A 175 -0.07 7.72 3.44
C ILE A 175 -0.25 6.46 2.61
N GLY A 176 -1.46 5.91 2.57
CA GLY A 176 -1.79 4.73 1.79
C GLY A 176 -1.50 4.93 0.30
N ALA A 177 -2.02 6.00 -0.30
CA ALA A 177 -1.78 6.32 -1.71
C ALA A 177 -0.30 6.57 -2.05
N GLY A 178 0.49 7.04 -1.10
CA GLY A 178 1.94 7.23 -1.28
C GLY A 178 2.79 5.96 -1.12
N GLN A 179 2.18 4.84 -0.72
CA GLN A 179 2.85 3.53 -0.65
C GLN A 179 2.65 2.69 -1.92
N LEU A 180 1.67 3.05 -2.77
CA LEU A 180 1.39 2.46 -4.07
C LEU A 180 2.44 2.85 -5.11
#